data_34cccec54831e4fecc6fc121ea193c1b
#
_entry.id   34cccec54831e4fecc6fc121ea193c1b
#
_cell.length_a   1.000
_cell.length_b   1.000
_cell.length_c   1.000
_cell.angle_alpha   90.00
_cell.angle_beta   90.00
_cell.angle_gamma   90.00
#
_symmetry.space_group_name_H-M   'P 1'
#
loop_
_entity.id
_entity.type
_entity.pdbx_description
1 polymer ?
#
loop_
_entity_poly.entity_id
_entity_poly.type
_entity_poly.pdbx_seq_one_letter_code
_entity_poly.pdbx_strand_id
1 'polypeptide(L)'
;MSVSTPGKLESLRNVLSKSPDRDILHKYLQRSNTGLLRDAVLVTLHQKWSATPPHRLTELGITTYDRANTNQGQPKAGPHAEDLLRQVWSLHLVIRSTAHLDSTPTGLDPFHFGTTVYVSHEEALQLLQHIWHQPMDEKKAESGFRPIVYMSFGANDSISKMRKTAFDFDPSSIFTTIAILDAQVIPQQAKITRHADASFTYLLQQFKIPVHHPRNSGNAAMYATIIATLSAVRFEVYSCPVNKVAKSGQTGQSSCKSAESVVQGLMNWPTPAPPIGVGVYCWRCGTESHEFVDCLDVNLRCSKCEGATQPWRRDSAGTHVEGSCTFR
;
A
#
# COMPACT_ATOMS: atom_id res chain seq x y z
N MET A 1 -23.90 -8.52 13.79
CA MET A 1 -22.80 -8.79 12.84
C MET A 1 -23.24 -9.94 11.93
N SER A 2 -23.00 -9.84 10.64
CA SER A 2 -23.34 -10.92 9.71
C SER A 2 -22.24 -11.99 9.77
N VAL A 3 -22.62 -13.27 9.84
CA VAL A 3 -21.68 -14.37 9.78
C VAL A 3 -21.11 -14.46 8.37
N SER A 4 -19.78 -14.46 8.25
CA SER A 4 -19.04 -14.58 6.99
C SER A 4 -18.73 -16.04 6.71
N THR A 5 -19.42 -16.64 5.75
CA THR A 5 -19.17 -18.01 5.28
C THR A 5 -18.55 -17.99 3.88
N PRO A 6 -17.74 -18.99 3.48
CA PRO A 6 -17.16 -19.05 2.13
C PRO A 6 -18.20 -18.87 1.02
N GLY A 7 -19.37 -19.50 1.11
CA GLY A 7 -20.43 -19.36 0.10
C GLY A 7 -21.02 -17.94 0.01
N LYS A 8 -21.12 -17.20 1.13
CA LYS A 8 -21.56 -15.81 1.10
C LYS A 8 -20.49 -14.88 0.48
N LEU A 9 -19.19 -15.14 0.75
CA LEU A 9 -18.10 -14.40 0.16
C LEU A 9 -18.03 -14.64 -1.35
N GLU A 10 -18.20 -15.88 -1.80
CA GLU A 10 -18.25 -16.22 -3.21
C GLU A 10 -19.44 -15.56 -3.92
N SER A 11 -20.62 -15.59 -3.32
CA SER A 11 -21.80 -14.89 -3.83
C SER A 11 -21.55 -13.38 -3.99
N LEU A 12 -20.91 -12.76 -2.98
CA LEU A 12 -20.54 -11.35 -3.03
C LEU A 12 -19.51 -11.07 -4.12
N ARG A 13 -18.48 -11.92 -4.27
CA ARG A 13 -17.48 -11.84 -5.34
C ARG A 13 -18.16 -11.87 -6.72
N ASN A 14 -19.08 -12.80 -6.94
CA ASN A 14 -19.81 -12.95 -8.20
C ASN A 14 -20.68 -11.71 -8.52
N VAL A 15 -21.22 -11.03 -7.52
CA VAL A 15 -21.96 -9.78 -7.71
C VAL A 15 -21.00 -8.64 -8.06
N LEU A 16 -19.90 -8.50 -7.33
CA LEU A 16 -18.94 -7.40 -7.50
C LEU A 16 -18.19 -7.53 -8.84
N SER A 17 -17.88 -8.74 -9.31
CA SER A 17 -17.15 -8.96 -10.58
C SER A 17 -17.86 -8.39 -11.82
N LYS A 18 -19.15 -8.07 -11.71
CA LYS A 18 -19.95 -7.45 -12.78
C LYS A 18 -19.93 -5.92 -12.76
N SER A 19 -19.29 -5.32 -11.78
CA SER A 19 -19.25 -3.87 -11.57
C SER A 19 -17.87 -3.31 -11.91
N PRO A 20 -17.78 -2.07 -12.44
CA PRO A 20 -16.51 -1.38 -12.60
C PRO A 20 -15.80 -1.17 -11.25
N ASP A 21 -14.48 -1.17 -11.25
CA ASP A 21 -13.64 -1.00 -10.06
C ASP A 21 -14.00 0.28 -9.29
N ARG A 22 -14.19 1.39 -10.01
CA ARG A 22 -14.62 2.66 -9.44
C ARG A 22 -15.93 2.52 -8.66
N ASP A 23 -16.90 1.81 -9.19
CA ASP A 23 -18.23 1.68 -8.56
C ASP A 23 -18.19 0.76 -7.34
N ILE A 24 -17.34 -0.28 -7.37
CA ILE A 24 -17.07 -1.13 -6.21
C ILE A 24 -16.46 -0.30 -5.09
N LEU A 25 -15.38 0.45 -5.40
CA LEU A 25 -14.71 1.28 -4.41
C LEU A 25 -15.62 2.38 -3.87
N HIS A 26 -16.36 3.08 -4.76
CA HIS A 26 -17.32 4.09 -4.36
C HIS A 26 -18.37 3.52 -3.41
N LYS A 27 -18.97 2.37 -3.75
CA LYS A 27 -19.95 1.69 -2.90
C LYS A 27 -19.34 1.28 -1.56
N TYR A 28 -18.10 0.79 -1.55
CA TYR A 28 -17.37 0.45 -0.32
C TYR A 28 -17.18 1.69 0.57
N LEU A 29 -16.81 2.84 0.02
CA LEU A 29 -16.57 4.08 0.75
C LEU A 29 -17.85 4.79 1.22
N GLN A 30 -19.02 4.45 0.65
CA GLN A 30 -20.31 5.07 1.01
C GLN A 30 -20.77 4.71 2.42
N ARG A 31 -21.35 5.69 3.12
CA ARG A 31 -21.88 5.52 4.49
C ARG A 31 -23.05 4.55 4.60
N SER A 32 -23.91 4.51 3.58
CA SER A 32 -25.14 3.72 3.55
C SER A 32 -24.91 2.23 3.28
N ASN A 33 -23.66 1.81 3.10
CA ASN A 33 -23.36 0.42 2.78
C ASN A 33 -23.69 -0.52 3.96
N THR A 34 -24.36 -1.61 3.65
CA THR A 34 -24.79 -2.64 4.60
C THR A 34 -24.26 -4.01 4.19
N GLY A 35 -24.33 -4.98 5.10
CA GLY A 35 -23.91 -6.35 4.86
C GLY A 35 -22.39 -6.53 4.83
N LEU A 36 -21.94 -7.60 4.23
CA LEU A 36 -20.52 -8.04 4.26
C LEU A 36 -19.55 -7.02 3.65
N LEU A 37 -19.98 -6.22 2.65
CA LEU A 37 -19.12 -5.19 2.08
C LEU A 37 -18.80 -4.06 3.06
N ARG A 38 -19.70 -3.78 4.01
CA ARG A 38 -19.44 -2.85 5.11
C ARG A 38 -18.32 -3.34 6.04
N ASP A 39 -18.31 -4.65 6.26
CA ASP A 39 -17.37 -5.30 7.19
C ASP A 39 -16.02 -5.65 6.50
N ALA A 40 -15.91 -5.33 5.20
CA ALA A 40 -14.69 -5.56 4.43
C ALA A 40 -13.54 -4.63 4.84
N VAL A 41 -12.31 -5.09 4.61
CA VAL A 41 -11.10 -4.29 4.70
C VAL A 41 -10.59 -4.00 3.29
N LEU A 42 -10.32 -2.73 2.98
CA LEU A 42 -9.62 -2.36 1.76
C LEU A 42 -8.11 -2.51 2.02
N VAL A 43 -7.45 -3.31 1.21
CA VAL A 43 -6.00 -3.54 1.29
C VAL A 43 -5.36 -3.13 -0.02
N THR A 44 -4.45 -2.14 0.02
CA THR A 44 -3.63 -1.82 -1.16
C THR A 44 -2.24 -2.38 -0.96
N LEU A 45 -1.73 -3.07 -1.97
CA LEU A 45 -0.39 -3.65 -1.96
C LEU A 45 0.41 -3.15 -3.15
N HIS A 46 1.62 -2.65 -2.88
CA HIS A 46 2.63 -2.35 -3.89
C HIS A 46 3.90 -3.13 -3.62
N GLN A 47 4.53 -3.64 -4.68
CA GLN A 47 5.69 -4.50 -4.61
C GLN A 47 6.83 -3.91 -5.42
N LYS A 48 8.03 -4.01 -4.89
CA LYS A 48 9.25 -3.67 -5.63
C LYS A 48 10.12 -4.91 -5.77
N TRP A 49 10.61 -5.11 -6.97
CA TRP A 49 11.43 -6.24 -7.34
C TRP A 49 12.78 -5.75 -7.82
N SER A 50 13.86 -6.47 -7.50
CA SER A 50 15.18 -6.12 -8.00
C SER A 50 15.20 -6.08 -9.53
N ALA A 51 15.85 -5.04 -10.07
CA ALA A 51 16.01 -4.86 -11.51
C ALA A 51 16.91 -5.96 -12.12
N THR A 52 17.83 -6.48 -11.33
CA THR A 52 18.76 -7.54 -11.75
C THR A 52 18.24 -8.93 -11.41
N PRO A 53 18.51 -9.95 -12.25
CA PRO A 53 18.22 -11.34 -11.90
C PRO A 53 18.84 -11.71 -10.55
N PRO A 54 18.17 -12.55 -9.76
CA PRO A 54 16.98 -13.35 -10.06
C PRO A 54 15.63 -12.66 -9.80
N HIS A 55 15.55 -11.30 -9.89
CA HIS A 55 14.31 -10.52 -9.70
C HIS A 55 13.60 -10.86 -8.40
N ARG A 56 14.27 -10.66 -7.28
CA ARG A 56 13.75 -10.91 -5.95
C ARG A 56 12.89 -9.76 -5.45
N LEU A 57 11.90 -10.07 -4.62
CA LEU A 57 11.14 -9.06 -3.89
C LEU A 57 12.08 -8.34 -2.91
N THR A 58 12.11 -7.01 -2.96
CA THR A 58 12.94 -6.17 -2.09
C THR A 58 12.12 -5.35 -1.10
N GLU A 59 10.95 -4.86 -1.53
CA GLU A 59 10.08 -4.04 -0.70
C GLU A 59 8.61 -4.39 -0.89
N LEU A 60 7.82 -4.20 0.17
CA LEU A 60 6.36 -4.20 0.14
C LEU A 60 5.83 -2.91 0.76
N GLY A 61 4.97 -2.20 0.05
CA GLY A 61 4.14 -1.15 0.59
C GLY A 61 2.72 -1.67 0.79
N ILE A 62 2.15 -1.46 1.97
CA ILE A 62 0.81 -1.93 2.28
C ILE A 62 0.01 -0.76 2.88
N THR A 63 -1.21 -0.57 2.42
CA THR A 63 -2.18 0.25 3.16
C THR A 63 -3.40 -0.58 3.49
N THR A 64 -3.97 -0.33 4.67
CA THR A 64 -5.25 -0.90 5.05
C THR A 64 -6.22 0.20 5.45
N TYR A 65 -7.45 0.08 5.02
CA TYR A 65 -8.54 0.93 5.47
C TYR A 65 -9.66 0.04 6.01
N ASP A 66 -9.94 0.20 7.31
CA ASP A 66 -10.96 -0.52 8.02
C ASP A 66 -12.11 0.39 8.41
N ARG A 67 -13.20 0.23 7.72
CA ARG A 67 -14.39 1.03 7.95
C ARG A 67 -15.12 0.67 9.27
N ALA A 68 -15.01 -0.55 9.75
CA ALA A 68 -15.70 -1.02 10.96
C ALA A 68 -15.09 -0.44 12.24
N ASN A 69 -13.80 -0.07 12.22
CA ASN A 69 -13.08 0.48 13.38
C ASN A 69 -13.37 1.97 13.67
N THR A 70 -14.28 2.59 12.92
CA THR A 70 -14.60 4.00 13.13
C THR A 70 -15.54 4.18 14.33
N ASN A 71 -14.95 4.35 15.52
CA ASN A 71 -15.68 4.56 16.79
C ASN A 71 -16.48 5.88 16.88
N GLN A 72 -16.46 6.74 15.87
CA GLN A 72 -17.03 8.09 15.90
C GLN A 72 -18.12 8.35 14.84
N GLY A 73 -18.93 7.35 14.50
CA GLY A 73 -19.85 7.52 13.38
C GLY A 73 -19.09 7.60 12.04
N GLN A 74 -19.75 7.28 10.95
CA GLN A 74 -19.07 7.20 9.65
C GLN A 74 -18.51 8.56 9.24
N PRO A 75 -17.20 8.69 8.95
CA PRO A 75 -16.60 9.94 8.55
C PRO A 75 -17.24 10.46 7.26
N LYS A 76 -17.45 11.75 7.17
CA LYS A 76 -17.72 12.41 5.89
C LYS A 76 -16.46 12.35 5.07
N ALA A 77 -16.57 12.27 3.74
CA ALA A 77 -15.40 12.24 2.90
C ALA A 77 -14.49 13.47 3.09
N GLY A 78 -15.07 14.61 3.48
CA GLY A 78 -14.38 15.89 3.49
C GLY A 78 -14.16 16.43 2.07
N PRO A 79 -13.70 17.68 1.90
CA PRO A 79 -13.51 18.31 0.58
C PRO A 79 -12.48 17.61 -0.33
N HIS A 80 -11.56 16.83 0.24
CA HIS A 80 -10.53 16.06 -0.47
C HIS A 80 -10.35 14.67 0.13
N ALA A 81 -11.45 14.05 0.57
CA ALA A 81 -11.47 12.74 1.21
C ALA A 81 -10.56 12.61 2.45
N GLU A 82 -10.19 13.74 3.10
CA GLU A 82 -9.24 13.75 4.21
C GLU A 82 -9.68 12.91 5.39
N ASP A 83 -10.99 12.87 5.69
CA ASP A 83 -11.49 12.10 6.83
C ASP A 83 -11.48 10.59 6.56
N LEU A 84 -11.51 10.19 5.29
CA LEU A 84 -11.29 8.81 4.87
C LEU A 84 -9.80 8.46 4.89
N LEU A 85 -8.98 9.31 4.27
CA LEU A 85 -7.54 9.06 4.11
C LEU A 85 -6.79 9.04 5.44
N ARG A 86 -7.21 9.81 6.45
CA ARG A 86 -6.65 9.79 7.80
C ARG A 86 -6.84 8.48 8.55
N GLN A 87 -7.76 7.62 8.10
CA GLN A 87 -8.03 6.32 8.71
C GLN A 87 -7.25 5.19 8.04
N VAL A 88 -6.53 5.52 6.98
CA VAL A 88 -5.68 4.56 6.29
C VAL A 88 -4.44 4.32 7.14
N TRP A 89 -4.22 3.08 7.54
CA TRP A 89 -2.94 2.65 8.11
C TRP A 89 -2.01 2.26 6.97
N SER A 90 -0.79 2.79 6.99
CA SER A 90 0.20 2.62 5.94
C SER A 90 1.52 2.13 6.50
N LEU A 91 2.16 1.18 5.83
CA LEU A 91 3.43 0.61 6.25
C LEU A 91 4.32 0.28 5.06
N HIS A 92 5.62 0.26 5.33
CA HIS A 92 6.66 -0.10 4.37
C HIS A 92 7.54 -1.20 4.95
N LEU A 93 7.60 -2.33 4.26
CA LEU A 93 8.43 -3.48 4.61
C LEU A 93 9.59 -3.58 3.66
N VAL A 94 10.80 -3.73 4.21
CA VAL A 94 12.03 -4.02 3.46
C VAL A 94 12.46 -5.44 3.79
N ILE A 95 12.64 -6.28 2.79
CA ILE A 95 13.04 -7.68 2.99
C ILE A 95 14.54 -7.73 3.30
N ARG A 96 14.92 -8.09 4.52
CA ARG A 96 16.31 -8.05 5.01
C ARG A 96 17.30 -8.75 4.08
N SER A 97 16.95 -9.94 3.62
CA SER A 97 17.83 -10.75 2.76
C SER A 97 18.06 -10.19 1.36
N THR A 98 17.20 -9.29 0.88
CA THR A 98 17.22 -8.74 -0.48
C THR A 98 17.38 -7.22 -0.53
N ALA A 99 17.42 -6.54 0.61
CA ALA A 99 17.51 -5.09 0.72
C ALA A 99 18.72 -4.51 -0.06
N HIS A 100 19.82 -5.24 -0.13
CA HIS A 100 21.05 -4.85 -0.83
C HIS A 100 20.92 -4.84 -2.37
N LEU A 101 19.89 -5.48 -2.95
CA LEU A 101 19.77 -5.64 -4.41
C LEU A 101 19.33 -4.35 -5.12
N ASP A 102 18.59 -3.48 -4.44
CA ASP A 102 18.08 -2.21 -4.98
C ASP A 102 18.58 -0.99 -4.19
N SER A 103 19.60 -1.20 -3.34
CA SER A 103 20.18 -0.14 -2.53
C SER A 103 20.88 0.90 -3.42
N THR A 104 20.60 2.17 -3.16
CA THR A 104 21.39 3.28 -3.69
C THR A 104 22.56 3.58 -2.75
N PRO A 105 23.59 4.28 -3.22
CA PRO A 105 24.68 4.73 -2.34
C PRO A 105 24.19 5.60 -1.16
N THR A 106 23.03 6.22 -1.31
CA THR A 106 22.41 7.10 -0.30
C THR A 106 21.39 6.37 0.61
N GLY A 107 21.27 5.03 0.49
CA GLY A 107 20.29 4.27 1.25
C GLY A 107 18.95 4.09 0.54
N LEU A 108 17.90 3.88 1.31
CA LEU A 108 16.53 3.75 0.80
C LEU A 108 15.87 5.12 0.64
N ASP A 109 14.97 5.23 -0.34
CA ASP A 109 14.09 6.39 -0.45
C ASP A 109 13.22 6.51 0.82
N PRO A 110 13.06 7.71 1.42
CA PRO A 110 12.28 7.88 2.64
C PRO A 110 10.80 7.52 2.43
N PHE A 111 10.24 6.85 3.43
CA PHE A 111 8.80 6.60 3.52
C PHE A 111 8.12 7.73 4.30
N HIS A 112 7.11 8.36 3.72
CA HIS A 112 6.51 9.58 4.25
C HIS A 112 5.23 9.37 5.05
N PHE A 113 4.54 8.23 4.89
CA PHE A 113 3.19 8.04 5.45
C PHE A 113 3.15 7.10 6.65
N GLY A 114 4.29 6.56 7.05
CA GLY A 114 4.39 5.62 8.15
C GLY A 114 5.83 5.29 8.49
N THR A 115 6.03 4.11 9.05
CA THR A 115 7.35 3.64 9.48
C THR A 115 7.85 2.53 8.55
N THR A 116 9.12 2.61 8.14
CA THR A 116 9.81 1.52 7.48
C THR A 116 10.24 0.49 8.52
N VAL A 117 9.98 -0.79 8.26
CA VAL A 117 10.48 -1.90 9.06
C VAL A 117 11.18 -2.92 8.18
N TYR A 118 12.27 -3.47 8.69
CA TYR A 118 13.02 -4.53 8.04
C TYR A 118 12.54 -5.88 8.56
N VAL A 119 12.11 -6.74 7.66
CA VAL A 119 11.50 -8.03 7.98
C VAL A 119 12.20 -9.19 7.28
N SER A 120 12.10 -10.38 7.84
CA SER A 120 12.41 -11.59 7.11
C SER A 120 11.31 -11.88 6.06
N HIS A 121 11.58 -12.84 5.19
CA HIS A 121 10.59 -13.29 4.20
C HIS A 121 9.35 -13.91 4.87
N GLU A 122 9.61 -14.69 5.92
CA GLU A 122 8.60 -15.36 6.72
C GLU A 122 7.72 -14.38 7.51
N GLU A 123 8.33 -13.36 8.12
CA GLU A 123 7.60 -12.29 8.83
C GLU A 123 6.69 -11.52 7.88
N ALA A 124 7.18 -11.17 6.67
CA ALA A 124 6.37 -10.51 5.65
C ALA A 124 5.18 -11.37 5.22
N LEU A 125 5.40 -12.67 4.98
CA LEU A 125 4.35 -13.62 4.60
C LEU A 125 3.32 -13.80 5.72
N GLN A 126 3.77 -13.93 6.97
CA GLN A 126 2.88 -14.03 8.15
C GLN A 126 2.00 -12.79 8.30
N LEU A 127 2.56 -11.59 8.09
CA LEU A 127 1.77 -10.36 8.14
C LEU A 127 0.71 -10.33 7.04
N LEU A 128 1.08 -10.69 5.81
CA LEU A 128 0.10 -10.74 4.71
C LEU A 128 -1.00 -11.77 5.00
N GLN A 129 -0.64 -12.95 5.51
CA GLN A 129 -1.61 -13.95 5.91
C GLN A 129 -2.54 -13.43 7.02
N HIS A 130 -1.99 -12.73 8.01
CA HIS A 130 -2.78 -12.12 9.09
C HIS A 130 -3.74 -11.06 8.54
N ILE A 131 -3.31 -10.19 7.63
CA ILE A 131 -4.15 -9.17 7.00
C ILE A 131 -5.30 -9.81 6.23
N TRP A 132 -5.05 -10.91 5.50
CA TRP A 132 -6.06 -11.58 4.68
C TRP A 132 -6.99 -12.52 5.45
N HIS A 133 -6.63 -12.89 6.70
CA HIS A 133 -7.43 -13.79 7.55
C HIS A 133 -7.86 -13.12 8.87
N GLN A 134 -8.17 -11.81 8.82
CA GLN A 134 -8.71 -11.12 9.99
C GLN A 134 -10.08 -11.71 10.39
N PRO A 135 -10.30 -12.08 11.65
CA PRO A 135 -11.60 -12.58 12.09
C PRO A 135 -12.66 -11.48 12.04
N MET A 136 -13.90 -11.84 11.76
CA MET A 136 -15.07 -10.93 11.85
C MET A 136 -15.31 -10.47 13.29
N ASP A 137 -15.08 -11.33 14.25
CA ASP A 137 -15.17 -11.08 15.68
C ASP A 137 -14.09 -11.89 16.38
N GLU A 138 -13.16 -11.23 17.04
CA GLU A 138 -12.03 -11.86 17.74
C GLU A 138 -12.48 -12.81 18.86
N LYS A 139 -13.71 -12.59 19.40
CA LYS A 139 -14.29 -13.39 20.47
C LYS A 139 -15.10 -14.59 19.97
N LYS A 140 -15.36 -14.69 18.67
CA LYS A 140 -16.23 -15.69 18.05
C LYS A 140 -15.63 -16.24 16.78
N ALA A 141 -14.81 -17.29 16.90
CA ALA A 141 -14.14 -17.93 15.76
C ALA A 141 -15.11 -18.39 14.67
N GLU A 142 -16.34 -18.80 15.03
CA GLU A 142 -17.39 -19.22 14.11
C GLU A 142 -17.99 -18.09 13.27
N SER A 143 -17.69 -16.82 13.58
CA SER A 143 -18.16 -15.67 12.78
C SER A 143 -17.47 -15.59 11.41
N GLY A 144 -16.39 -16.33 11.20
CA GLY A 144 -15.62 -16.37 9.95
C GLY A 144 -14.63 -15.20 9.81
N PHE A 145 -14.16 -15.00 8.59
CA PHE A 145 -13.15 -13.98 8.28
C PHE A 145 -13.75 -12.76 7.59
N ARG A 146 -13.10 -11.63 7.75
CA ARG A 146 -13.49 -10.38 7.10
C ARG A 146 -13.25 -10.47 5.59
N PRO A 147 -14.19 -9.94 4.78
CA PRO A 147 -13.97 -9.81 3.35
C PRO A 147 -12.83 -8.84 3.05
N ILE A 148 -12.06 -9.10 2.02
CA ILE A 148 -10.97 -8.24 1.56
C ILE A 148 -11.32 -7.66 0.19
N VAL A 149 -11.27 -6.35 0.06
CA VAL A 149 -11.20 -5.64 -1.21
C VAL A 149 -9.72 -5.37 -1.46
N TYR A 150 -9.11 -6.15 -2.34
CA TYR A 150 -7.70 -5.99 -2.69
C TYR A 150 -7.55 -4.95 -3.80
N MET A 151 -6.56 -4.09 -3.68
CA MET A 151 -6.24 -3.07 -4.67
C MET A 151 -4.73 -3.02 -4.94
N SER A 152 -4.35 -2.80 -6.19
CA SER A 152 -2.98 -2.47 -6.56
C SER A 152 -2.97 -1.55 -7.77
N PHE A 153 -1.83 -0.94 -8.06
CA PHE A 153 -1.63 -0.15 -9.27
C PHE A 153 -1.06 -1.05 -10.36
N GLY A 154 -1.79 -1.26 -11.45
CA GLY A 154 -1.47 -2.29 -12.45
C GLY A 154 -1.71 -3.70 -11.90
N ALA A 155 -2.92 -4.00 -11.42
CA ALA A 155 -3.25 -5.19 -10.65
C ALA A 155 -2.84 -6.51 -11.31
N ASN A 156 -3.07 -6.67 -12.60
CA ASN A 156 -2.75 -7.91 -13.31
C ASN A 156 -1.24 -8.21 -13.35
N ASP A 157 -0.41 -7.19 -13.55
CA ASP A 157 1.04 -7.34 -13.56
C ASP A 157 1.58 -7.67 -12.17
N SER A 158 1.08 -6.99 -11.14
CA SER A 158 1.45 -7.23 -9.74
C SER A 158 1.15 -8.66 -9.30
N ILE A 159 -0.04 -9.19 -9.58
CA ILE A 159 -0.44 -10.56 -9.22
C ILE A 159 0.44 -11.57 -9.98
N SER A 160 0.70 -11.37 -11.27
CA SER A 160 1.49 -12.29 -12.06
C SER A 160 2.95 -12.38 -11.57
N LYS A 161 3.51 -11.28 -11.08
CA LYS A 161 4.85 -11.25 -10.47
C LYS A 161 4.88 -12.00 -9.15
N MET A 162 3.88 -11.80 -8.28
CA MET A 162 3.78 -12.52 -7.00
C MET A 162 3.75 -14.02 -7.18
N ARG A 163 2.98 -14.52 -8.15
CA ARG A 163 2.87 -15.96 -8.44
C ARG A 163 4.15 -16.60 -8.97
N LYS A 164 4.99 -15.83 -9.67
CA LYS A 164 6.21 -16.34 -10.31
C LYS A 164 7.42 -16.43 -9.40
N THR A 165 7.31 -15.97 -8.17
CA THR A 165 8.44 -15.87 -7.24
C THR A 165 8.33 -16.84 -6.09
N ALA A 166 9.46 -17.06 -5.40
CA ALA A 166 9.52 -17.87 -4.19
C ALA A 166 8.72 -17.29 -3.00
N PHE A 167 8.05 -16.14 -3.17
CA PHE A 167 7.24 -15.52 -2.13
C PHE A 167 5.89 -16.23 -1.92
N ASP A 168 5.41 -16.96 -2.91
CA ASP A 168 4.21 -17.83 -2.87
C ASP A 168 2.98 -17.23 -2.13
N PHE A 169 2.69 -15.97 -2.44
CA PHE A 169 1.50 -15.29 -1.94
C PHE A 169 0.66 -14.77 -3.12
N ASP A 170 -0.52 -15.34 -3.30
CA ASP A 170 -1.46 -14.93 -4.33
C ASP A 170 -2.75 -14.38 -3.71
N PRO A 171 -2.87 -13.05 -3.55
CA PRO A 171 -4.06 -12.44 -2.97
C PRO A 171 -5.35 -12.77 -3.73
N SER A 172 -5.26 -13.12 -5.03
CA SER A 172 -6.43 -13.43 -5.85
C SER A 172 -7.02 -14.82 -5.58
N SER A 173 -6.19 -15.75 -5.09
CA SER A 173 -6.60 -17.13 -4.78
C SER A 173 -7.19 -17.28 -3.39
N ILE A 174 -7.00 -16.28 -2.50
CA ILE A 174 -7.49 -16.36 -1.12
C ILE A 174 -9.00 -16.12 -1.09
N PHE A 175 -9.73 -17.02 -0.42
CA PHE A 175 -11.20 -17.01 -0.42
C PHE A 175 -11.83 -15.75 0.20
N THR A 176 -11.11 -15.04 1.07
CA THR A 176 -11.56 -13.78 1.66
C THR A 176 -11.52 -12.60 0.69
N THR A 177 -10.76 -12.70 -0.41
CA THR A 177 -10.69 -11.64 -1.44
C THR A 177 -11.97 -11.64 -2.26
N ILE A 178 -12.82 -10.63 -2.05
CA ILE A 178 -14.12 -10.50 -2.73
C ILE A 178 -14.08 -9.62 -3.98
N ALA A 179 -13.07 -8.76 -4.11
CA ALA A 179 -12.83 -7.93 -5.29
C ALA A 179 -11.35 -7.64 -5.45
N ILE A 180 -10.91 -7.49 -6.70
CA ILE A 180 -9.58 -7.03 -7.07
C ILE A 180 -9.76 -5.77 -7.89
N LEU A 181 -9.20 -4.66 -7.43
CA LEU A 181 -9.34 -3.34 -8.02
C LEU A 181 -8.00 -2.88 -8.58
N ASP A 182 -8.04 -2.21 -9.72
CA ASP A 182 -6.89 -1.54 -10.29
C ASP A 182 -6.95 -0.02 -10.08
N ALA A 183 -6.11 0.49 -9.18
CA ALA A 183 -6.01 1.91 -8.87
C ALA A 183 -5.60 2.77 -10.09
N GLN A 184 -5.03 2.17 -11.14
CA GLN A 184 -4.68 2.83 -12.39
C GLN A 184 -5.90 3.03 -13.30
N VAL A 185 -6.84 2.09 -13.28
CA VAL A 185 -8.06 2.11 -14.11
C VAL A 185 -9.16 2.98 -13.50
N ILE A 186 -9.26 3.05 -12.19
CA ILE A 186 -10.30 3.82 -11.47
C ILE A 186 -10.37 5.30 -11.92
N PRO A 187 -9.27 6.05 -12.11
CA PRO A 187 -9.31 7.42 -12.63
C PRO A 187 -9.90 7.55 -14.05
N GLN A 188 -9.67 6.56 -14.90
CA GLN A 188 -10.29 6.53 -16.25
C GLN A 188 -11.81 6.31 -16.11
N GLN A 189 -12.24 5.36 -15.33
CA GLN A 189 -13.66 5.09 -15.05
C GLN A 189 -14.37 6.32 -14.40
N ALA A 190 -13.63 7.10 -13.62
CA ALA A 190 -14.08 8.37 -13.03
C ALA A 190 -14.00 9.57 -14.01
N LYS A 191 -13.57 9.38 -15.26
CA LYS A 191 -13.39 10.43 -16.28
C LYS A 191 -12.40 11.53 -15.85
N ILE A 192 -11.37 11.20 -15.08
CA ILE A 192 -10.26 12.10 -14.72
C ILE A 192 -9.20 12.07 -15.82
N THR A 193 -8.97 10.91 -16.39
CA THR A 193 -8.10 10.68 -17.53
C THR A 193 -8.82 9.88 -18.62
N ARG A 194 -8.31 9.95 -19.85
CA ARG A 194 -8.74 9.07 -20.95
C ARG A 194 -7.88 7.80 -21.05
N HIS A 195 -6.75 7.76 -20.36
CA HIS A 195 -5.75 6.70 -20.45
C HIS A 195 -5.91 5.72 -19.28
N ALA A 196 -6.10 4.45 -19.57
CA ALA A 196 -6.19 3.39 -18.57
C ALA A 196 -4.80 3.01 -17.98
N ASP A 197 -3.74 3.37 -18.69
CA ASP A 197 -2.33 3.10 -18.37
C ASP A 197 -1.58 4.35 -17.86
N ALA A 198 -2.31 5.36 -17.38
CA ALA A 198 -1.73 6.59 -16.88
C ALA A 198 -0.76 6.36 -15.71
N SER A 199 0.40 7.03 -15.73
CA SER A 199 1.41 6.88 -14.69
C SER A 199 0.99 7.52 -13.36
N PHE A 200 1.61 7.09 -12.25
CA PHE A 200 1.43 7.71 -10.93
C PHE A 200 1.60 9.22 -10.97
N THR A 201 2.72 9.68 -11.53
CA THR A 201 3.06 11.11 -11.60
C THR A 201 1.98 11.90 -12.33
N TYR A 202 1.53 11.40 -13.49
CA TYR A 202 0.47 12.04 -14.25
C TYR A 202 -0.84 12.13 -13.45
N LEU A 203 -1.25 11.03 -12.80
CA LEU A 203 -2.51 10.99 -12.04
C LEU A 203 -2.48 11.89 -10.81
N LEU A 204 -1.38 11.93 -10.07
CA LEU A 204 -1.22 12.82 -8.91
C LEU A 204 -1.24 14.29 -9.33
N GLN A 205 -0.65 14.63 -10.48
CA GLN A 205 -0.72 15.98 -11.05
C GLN A 205 -2.16 16.42 -11.36
N GLN A 206 -3.06 15.50 -11.78
CA GLN A 206 -4.47 15.83 -12.00
C GLN A 206 -5.16 16.31 -10.70
N PHE A 207 -4.68 15.87 -9.55
CA PHE A 207 -5.15 16.29 -8.22
C PHE A 207 -4.28 17.41 -7.61
N LYS A 208 -3.28 17.91 -8.34
CA LYS A 208 -2.29 18.91 -7.86
C LYS A 208 -1.54 18.43 -6.61
N ILE A 209 -1.22 17.15 -6.55
CA ILE A 209 -0.48 16.53 -5.46
C ILE A 209 0.98 16.39 -5.90
N PRO A 210 1.95 16.95 -5.16
CA PRO A 210 3.37 16.74 -5.42
C PRO A 210 3.76 15.30 -5.14
N VAL A 211 4.69 14.77 -5.93
CA VAL A 211 5.15 13.39 -5.83
C VAL A 211 6.51 13.35 -5.16
N HIS A 212 6.61 12.69 -4.02
CA HIS A 212 7.84 12.49 -3.27
C HIS A 212 8.19 11.02 -3.21
N HIS A 213 9.37 10.64 -3.68
CA HIS A 213 9.91 9.28 -3.61
C HIS A 213 8.94 8.16 -4.03
N PRO A 214 8.38 8.20 -5.26
CA PRO A 214 7.37 7.23 -5.71
C PRO A 214 7.96 5.81 -5.93
N ARG A 215 9.27 5.66 -5.87
CA ARG A 215 9.96 4.36 -5.97
C ARG A 215 9.98 3.60 -4.65
N ASN A 216 9.71 4.26 -3.52
CA ASN A 216 9.48 3.60 -2.23
C ASN A 216 8.11 2.92 -2.29
N SER A 217 8.05 1.61 -1.98
CA SER A 217 6.82 0.83 -2.10
C SER A 217 5.72 1.28 -1.15
N GLY A 218 6.06 1.78 0.05
CA GLY A 218 5.10 2.34 0.99
C GLY A 218 4.44 3.61 0.45
N ASN A 219 5.25 4.53 -0.11
CA ASN A 219 4.73 5.74 -0.76
C ASN A 219 3.84 5.37 -1.96
N ALA A 220 4.26 4.42 -2.79
CA ALA A 220 3.50 3.99 -3.96
C ALA A 220 2.14 3.38 -3.57
N ALA A 221 2.07 2.54 -2.54
CA ALA A 221 0.82 1.99 -2.03
C ALA A 221 -0.12 3.10 -1.52
N MET A 222 0.41 4.08 -0.77
CA MET A 222 -0.40 5.18 -0.28
C MET A 222 -0.85 6.10 -1.42
N TYR A 223 -0.01 6.43 -2.39
CA TYR A 223 -0.42 7.19 -3.59
C TYR A 223 -1.49 6.47 -4.41
N ALA A 224 -1.40 5.15 -4.57
CA ALA A 224 -2.45 4.36 -5.21
C ALA A 224 -3.78 4.50 -4.46
N THR A 225 -3.75 4.41 -3.13
CA THR A 225 -4.93 4.58 -2.27
C THR A 225 -5.52 5.99 -2.38
N ILE A 226 -4.68 7.04 -2.38
CA ILE A 226 -5.10 8.43 -2.55
C ILE A 226 -5.77 8.63 -3.92
N ILE A 227 -5.10 8.22 -5.01
CA ILE A 227 -5.61 8.35 -6.39
C ILE A 227 -6.98 7.67 -6.51
N ALA A 228 -7.07 6.41 -6.08
CA ALA A 228 -8.29 5.62 -6.18
C ALA A 228 -9.43 6.23 -5.34
N THR A 229 -9.15 6.63 -4.10
CA THR A 229 -10.15 7.23 -3.20
C THR A 229 -10.68 8.55 -3.76
N LEU A 230 -9.81 9.49 -4.13
CA LEU A 230 -10.21 10.77 -4.72
C LEU A 230 -10.99 10.59 -6.02
N SER A 231 -10.61 9.60 -6.84
CA SER A 231 -11.31 9.28 -8.09
C SER A 231 -12.71 8.70 -7.82
N ALA A 232 -12.83 7.77 -6.87
CA ALA A 232 -14.09 7.11 -6.57
C ALA A 232 -15.12 8.08 -5.99
N VAL A 233 -14.71 9.00 -5.09
CA VAL A 233 -15.60 9.96 -4.43
C VAL A 233 -15.67 11.33 -5.14
N ARG A 234 -15.14 11.45 -6.35
CA ARG A 234 -15.01 12.72 -7.07
C ARG A 234 -16.28 13.57 -7.07
N PHE A 235 -17.43 12.97 -7.34
CA PHE A 235 -18.69 13.71 -7.41
C PHE A 235 -19.15 14.22 -6.04
N GLU A 236 -18.89 13.49 -4.98
CA GLU A 236 -19.23 13.86 -3.62
C GLU A 236 -18.32 14.98 -3.09
N VAL A 237 -17.04 14.93 -3.48
CA VAL A 237 -15.99 15.84 -3.00
C VAL A 237 -15.96 17.15 -3.81
N TYR A 238 -16.05 17.06 -5.16
CA TYR A 238 -15.84 18.22 -6.04
C TYR A 238 -17.11 18.81 -6.66
N SER A 239 -18.26 18.14 -6.54
CA SER A 239 -19.55 18.66 -7.00
C SER A 239 -20.34 19.43 -5.92
N CYS A 240 -19.88 19.45 -4.66
CA CYS A 240 -20.42 20.37 -3.66
C CYS A 240 -20.12 21.80 -4.11
N PRO A 241 -21.14 22.64 -4.37
CA PRO A 241 -20.90 24.02 -4.73
C PRO A 241 -20.22 24.71 -3.55
N VAL A 242 -18.94 25.03 -3.69
CA VAL A 242 -18.15 25.88 -2.77
C VAL A 242 -18.76 27.28 -2.65
N ASN A 243 -19.83 27.58 -3.37
CA ASN A 243 -20.44 28.92 -3.56
C ASN A 243 -21.68 29.19 -2.73
N LYS A 244 -21.86 28.52 -1.59
CA LYS A 244 -22.70 29.10 -0.53
C LYS A 244 -21.81 29.62 0.59
N VAL A 245 -20.79 30.39 0.25
CA VAL A 245 -20.18 31.30 1.21
C VAL A 245 -21.24 32.29 1.65
N ALA A 246 -21.57 32.19 2.90
CA ALA A 246 -22.51 33.00 3.61
C ALA A 246 -22.34 34.48 3.24
N LYS A 247 -23.41 35.08 2.79
CA LYS A 247 -23.68 36.52 2.94
C LYS A 247 -24.00 36.81 4.42
N SER A 248 -23.12 36.44 5.31
CA SER A 248 -23.12 36.87 6.71
C SER A 248 -21.69 37.16 7.08
N GLY A 249 -21.45 38.45 7.36
CA GLY A 249 -20.15 39.06 7.62
C GLY A 249 -19.40 38.53 8.85
N GLN A 250 -19.07 37.29 8.86
CA GLN A 250 -18.10 36.71 9.77
C GLN A 250 -16.81 36.39 9.00
N THR A 251 -15.82 37.19 9.23
CA THR A 251 -14.41 37.05 8.81
C THR A 251 -13.76 35.85 9.49
N GLY A 252 -14.25 34.65 9.22
CA GLY A 252 -13.57 33.40 9.48
C GLY A 252 -13.02 32.91 8.15
N GLN A 253 -11.74 33.13 7.85
CA GLN A 253 -11.02 32.49 6.78
C GLN A 253 -11.05 30.96 7.02
N SER A 254 -12.10 30.30 6.55
CA SER A 254 -12.07 28.87 6.28
C SER A 254 -11.10 28.68 5.11
N SER A 255 -9.82 28.48 5.40
CA SER A 255 -8.85 28.11 4.37
C SER A 255 -9.33 26.80 3.75
N CYS A 256 -9.85 26.86 2.54
CA CYS A 256 -10.20 25.68 1.75
C CYS A 256 -8.93 24.82 1.64
N LYS A 257 -8.92 23.67 2.31
CA LYS A 257 -7.82 22.71 2.20
C LYS A 257 -7.71 22.30 0.74
N SER A 258 -6.49 22.24 0.21
CA SER A 258 -6.19 21.63 -1.11
C SER A 258 -5.91 20.13 -0.92
N ALA A 259 -6.00 19.35 -2.00
CA ALA A 259 -5.57 17.95 -1.98
C ALA A 259 -4.09 17.82 -1.54
N GLU A 260 -3.23 18.74 -2.00
CA GLU A 260 -1.85 18.86 -1.57
C GLU A 260 -1.73 19.02 -0.04
N SER A 261 -2.48 19.98 0.55
CA SER A 261 -2.42 20.21 2.00
C SER A 261 -2.95 19.02 2.81
N VAL A 262 -3.88 18.25 2.27
CA VAL A 262 -4.35 17.00 2.89
C VAL A 262 -3.24 15.96 2.87
N VAL A 263 -2.58 15.74 1.73
CA VAL A 263 -1.47 14.79 1.62
C VAL A 263 -0.31 15.20 2.51
N GLN A 264 0.05 16.48 2.55
CA GLN A 264 1.07 16.98 3.48
C GLN A 264 0.68 16.74 4.95
N GLY A 265 -0.59 16.89 5.27
CA GLY A 265 -1.12 16.56 6.59
C GLY A 265 -0.95 15.06 6.94
N LEU A 266 -1.15 14.16 5.99
CA LEU A 266 -0.92 12.72 6.18
C LEU A 266 0.57 12.41 6.42
N MET A 267 1.47 13.07 5.70
CA MET A 267 2.92 12.93 5.90
C MET A 267 3.38 13.43 7.29
N ASN A 268 2.72 14.45 7.83
CA ASN A 268 3.03 14.99 9.16
C ASN A 268 2.52 14.12 10.31
N TRP A 269 1.65 13.15 10.03
CA TRP A 269 1.08 12.20 11.01
C TRP A 269 1.25 10.77 10.51
N PRO A 270 2.51 10.30 10.44
CA PRO A 270 2.79 8.95 9.94
C PRO A 270 2.16 7.88 10.84
N THR A 271 1.73 6.80 10.24
CA THR A 271 1.14 5.69 10.96
C THR A 271 2.20 4.89 11.73
N PRO A 272 1.86 4.29 12.89
CA PRO A 272 2.81 3.56 13.70
C PRO A 272 3.31 2.29 12.98
N ALA A 273 4.51 1.85 13.39
CA ALA A 273 5.08 0.60 12.92
C ALA A 273 4.21 -0.62 13.27
N PRO A 274 4.22 -1.67 12.45
CA PRO A 274 3.63 -2.95 12.82
C PRO A 274 4.42 -3.59 13.98
N PRO A 275 3.79 -4.51 14.74
CA PRO A 275 4.46 -5.19 15.87
C PRO A 275 5.40 -6.33 15.43
N ILE A 276 6.01 -6.20 14.25
CA ILE A 276 6.93 -7.16 13.63
C ILE A 276 8.11 -6.44 13.02
N GLY A 277 9.19 -7.19 12.77
CA GLY A 277 10.40 -6.66 12.14
C GLY A 277 11.19 -5.74 13.05
N VAL A 278 12.21 -5.10 12.50
CA VAL A 278 13.11 -4.18 13.20
C VAL A 278 13.13 -2.81 12.50
N GLY A 279 13.24 -1.74 13.27
CA GLY A 279 13.25 -0.38 12.75
C GLY A 279 14.57 0.04 12.11
N VAL A 280 15.67 -0.63 12.47
CA VAL A 280 17.04 -0.34 11.99
C VAL A 280 17.68 -1.63 11.53
N TYR A 281 18.31 -1.61 10.36
CA TYR A 281 19.03 -2.76 9.81
C TYR A 281 20.08 -2.34 8.81
N CYS A 282 21.28 -2.85 8.96
CA CYS A 282 22.37 -2.67 8.00
C CYS A 282 22.47 -3.88 7.07
N TRP A 283 22.04 -3.74 5.83
CA TRP A 283 22.16 -4.85 4.86
C TRP A 283 23.60 -5.16 4.42
N ARG A 284 24.59 -4.27 4.72
CA ARG A 284 26.00 -4.55 4.47
C ARG A 284 26.55 -5.57 5.47
N CYS A 285 26.45 -5.30 6.77
CA CYS A 285 27.00 -6.18 7.81
C CYS A 285 25.98 -7.10 8.49
N GLY A 286 24.67 -6.92 8.19
CA GLY A 286 23.61 -7.78 8.71
C GLY A 286 23.19 -7.49 10.16
N THR A 287 23.61 -6.36 10.76
CA THR A 287 23.27 -5.99 12.15
C THR A 287 22.05 -5.08 12.23
N GLU A 288 21.43 -5.04 13.41
CA GLU A 288 20.26 -4.21 13.73
C GLU A 288 20.63 -2.96 14.55
N SER A 289 21.95 -2.62 14.63
CA SER A 289 22.47 -1.54 15.46
C SER A 289 22.60 -0.19 14.75
N HIS A 290 22.63 -0.19 13.43
CA HIS A 290 22.79 1.00 12.59
C HIS A 290 22.22 0.76 11.19
N GLU A 291 22.04 1.85 10.43
CA GLU A 291 21.66 1.78 9.03
C GLU A 291 22.87 1.58 8.11
N PHE A 292 22.63 1.22 6.85
CA PHE A 292 23.68 1.01 5.86
C PHE A 292 24.61 2.22 5.69
N VAL A 293 24.06 3.44 5.73
CA VAL A 293 24.82 4.69 5.55
C VAL A 293 25.82 4.95 6.68
N ASP A 294 25.55 4.42 7.87
CA ASP A 294 26.37 4.58 9.07
C ASP A 294 27.32 3.38 9.28
N CYS A 295 27.38 2.45 8.32
CA CYS A 295 28.18 1.24 8.45
C CYS A 295 29.66 1.53 8.34
N LEU A 296 30.40 1.29 9.41
CA LEU A 296 31.86 1.46 9.46
C LEU A 296 32.64 0.33 8.74
N ASP A 297 32.00 -0.81 8.50
CA ASP A 297 32.60 -1.98 7.85
C ASP A 297 32.63 -1.84 6.33
N VAL A 298 33.31 -0.81 5.84
CA VAL A 298 33.42 -0.50 4.40
C VAL A 298 34.19 -1.57 3.60
N ASN A 299 34.98 -2.41 4.28
CA ASN A 299 35.78 -3.45 3.66
C ASN A 299 35.07 -4.81 3.55
N LEU A 300 33.86 -4.94 4.10
CA LEU A 300 33.09 -6.16 3.98
C LEU A 300 32.69 -6.41 2.53
N ARG A 301 33.00 -7.63 2.06
CA ARG A 301 32.69 -8.08 0.70
C ARG A 301 32.17 -9.50 0.72
N CYS A 302 31.20 -9.76 -0.12
CA CYS A 302 30.69 -11.10 -0.37
C CYS A 302 31.65 -11.85 -1.30
N SER A 303 32.36 -12.85 -0.80
CA SER A 303 33.30 -13.65 -1.59
C SER A 303 32.63 -14.36 -2.77
N LYS A 304 31.39 -14.81 -2.63
CA LYS A 304 30.59 -15.43 -3.70
C LYS A 304 30.29 -14.48 -4.86
N CYS A 305 30.08 -13.21 -4.55
CA CYS A 305 29.82 -12.19 -5.57
C CYS A 305 31.13 -11.69 -6.19
N GLU A 306 32.18 -11.53 -5.41
CA GLU A 306 33.51 -11.10 -5.89
C GLU A 306 34.09 -12.08 -6.90
N GLY A 307 33.95 -13.37 -6.65
CA GLY A 307 34.40 -14.44 -7.56
C GLY A 307 33.46 -14.75 -8.73
N ALA A 308 32.32 -14.01 -8.86
CA ALA A 308 31.33 -14.32 -9.88
C ALA A 308 31.78 -13.90 -11.29
N THR A 309 31.37 -14.65 -12.30
CA THR A 309 31.64 -14.34 -13.72
C THR A 309 30.78 -13.15 -14.20
N GLN A 310 29.60 -12.94 -13.64
CA GLN A 310 28.69 -11.88 -14.03
C GLN A 310 29.12 -10.52 -13.46
N PRO A 311 29.30 -9.47 -14.31
CA PRO A 311 29.77 -8.15 -13.85
C PRO A 311 28.88 -7.55 -12.75
N TRP A 312 27.56 -7.59 -12.93
CA TRP A 312 26.59 -7.03 -11.98
C TRP A 312 26.64 -7.69 -10.58
N ARG A 313 27.04 -8.97 -10.49
CA ARG A 313 27.28 -9.62 -9.19
C ARG A 313 28.55 -9.08 -8.54
N ARG A 314 29.64 -8.91 -9.30
CA ARG A 314 30.87 -8.33 -8.76
C ARG A 314 30.66 -6.91 -8.27
N ASP A 315 29.88 -6.11 -9.00
CA ASP A 315 29.55 -4.73 -8.61
C ASP A 315 28.78 -4.69 -7.28
N SER A 316 27.96 -5.71 -6.99
CA SER A 316 27.22 -5.83 -5.73
C SER A 316 28.01 -6.48 -4.59
N ALA A 317 29.26 -6.93 -4.80
CA ALA A 317 30.03 -7.64 -3.77
C ALA A 317 30.27 -6.82 -2.49
N GLY A 318 30.36 -5.49 -2.59
CA GLY A 318 30.54 -4.58 -1.44
C GLY A 318 29.25 -4.17 -0.74
N THR A 319 28.09 -4.69 -1.15
CA THR A 319 26.78 -4.25 -0.61
C THR A 319 26.24 -5.17 0.49
N HIS A 320 26.81 -6.37 0.69
CA HIS A 320 26.33 -7.37 1.62
C HIS A 320 27.40 -8.37 2.04
N VAL A 321 27.20 -9.01 3.19
CA VAL A 321 28.02 -10.13 3.65
C VAL A 321 27.61 -11.44 2.97
N GLU A 322 28.51 -12.42 2.97
CA GLU A 322 28.28 -13.72 2.31
C GLU A 322 27.01 -14.45 2.83
N GLY A 323 26.70 -14.32 4.13
CA GLY A 323 25.51 -14.90 4.74
C GLY A 323 24.19 -14.33 4.19
N SER A 324 24.21 -13.08 3.71
CA SER A 324 23.06 -12.40 3.08
C SER A 324 23.02 -12.55 1.56
N CYS A 325 23.96 -13.32 0.97
CA CYS A 325 24.05 -13.48 -0.46
C CYS A 325 22.84 -14.26 -1.03
N THR A 326 22.10 -13.62 -1.93
CA THR A 326 20.93 -14.23 -2.61
C THR A 326 21.32 -15.08 -3.82
N PHE A 327 22.57 -15.02 -4.23
CA PHE A 327 23.11 -15.81 -5.33
C PHE A 327 23.76 -17.08 -4.78
N ARG A 328 23.05 -18.19 -4.89
CA ARG A 328 23.52 -19.53 -4.51
C ARG A 328 24.22 -20.22 -5.66
#